data_2833ea00a1a57ba8d51a4e2c109a15d1
#
_entry.id   2833ea00a1a57ba8d51a4e2c109a15d1
#
_cell.length_a   1.000
_cell.length_b   1.000
_cell.length_c   1.000
_cell.angle_alpha   90.00
_cell.angle_beta   90.00
_cell.angle_gamma   90.00
#
_symmetry.space_group_name_H-M   'P 1'
#
loop_
_entity.id
_entity.type
_entity.pdbx_description
1 polymer ?
#
loop_
_entity_poly.entity_id
_entity_poly.type
_entity_poly.pdbx_seq_one_letter_code
_entity_poly.pdbx_strand_id
1 'polypeptide(L)'
;FASPLFADADLRVRVFERGGKQSLAGASVCIGTPARISQFGSNVTDADGYARFTGVPRAQLLVTVSRPGYKGEQQPLVTSSDGSMLVLSLATGGGGPKCEHEGDAAAAFSGGLHVGYFKLLSRSGASGGRQVVLSHSVNREPTHYRVSEDRGFTGAEWLPYTSGPVFQLSR
;
A
#
# COMPACT_ATOMS: atom_id res chain seq x y z
N PHE A 1 10.51 -20.62 -21.82
CA PHE A 1 9.44 -19.62 -21.94
C PHE A 1 9.80 -18.50 -20.99
N ALA A 2 10.24 -17.35 -21.53
CA ALA A 2 10.48 -16.15 -20.74
C ALA A 2 9.12 -15.61 -20.31
N SER A 3 8.85 -15.53 -19.01
CA SER A 3 7.74 -14.76 -18.49
C SER A 3 7.91 -13.31 -18.92
N PRO A 4 6.87 -12.63 -19.41
CA PRO A 4 6.97 -11.21 -19.68
C PRO A 4 7.31 -10.52 -18.35
N LEU A 5 8.48 -9.91 -18.28
CA LEU A 5 8.79 -8.90 -17.28
C LEU A 5 7.79 -7.77 -17.52
N PHE A 6 6.73 -7.73 -16.72
CA PHE A 6 5.91 -6.53 -16.64
C PHE A 6 6.86 -5.45 -16.13
N ALA A 7 7.27 -4.58 -17.04
CA ALA A 7 8.11 -3.47 -16.65
C ALA A 7 7.28 -2.58 -15.73
N ASP A 8 7.73 -2.47 -14.50
CA ASP A 8 7.11 -1.65 -13.47
C ASP A 8 7.32 -0.17 -13.79
N ALA A 9 6.37 0.66 -13.42
CA ALA A 9 6.43 2.10 -13.59
C ALA A 9 6.38 2.81 -12.24
N ASP A 10 7.00 3.97 -12.16
CA ASP A 10 6.84 4.87 -11.04
C ASP A 10 5.61 5.76 -11.27
N LEU A 11 4.82 5.94 -10.23
CA LEU A 11 3.66 6.81 -10.26
C LEU A 11 3.73 7.84 -9.14
N ARG A 12 3.52 9.11 -9.49
CA ARG A 12 3.31 10.19 -8.53
C ARG A 12 1.88 10.69 -8.62
N VAL A 13 1.21 10.79 -7.49
CA VAL A 13 -0.12 11.38 -7.39
C VAL A 13 -0.03 12.64 -6.58
N ARG A 14 -0.46 13.77 -7.14
CA ARG A 14 -0.57 15.04 -6.44
C ARG A 14 -2.01 15.35 -6.16
N VAL A 15 -2.32 15.69 -4.91
CA VAL A 15 -3.67 16.00 -4.45
C VAL A 15 -3.72 17.44 -3.93
N PHE A 16 -4.71 18.21 -4.38
CA PHE A 16 -4.93 19.57 -3.94
C PHE A 16 -6.42 19.85 -3.72
N GLU A 17 -6.72 20.95 -3.04
CA GLU A 17 -8.09 21.39 -2.80
C GLU A 17 -8.68 22.03 -4.06
N ARG A 18 -9.90 21.63 -4.43
CA ARG A 18 -10.61 22.20 -5.57
C ARG A 18 -11.01 23.65 -5.26
N GLY A 19 -10.54 24.57 -6.08
CA GLY A 19 -10.82 26.01 -5.93
C GLY A 19 -9.74 26.78 -5.17
N GLY A 20 -9.05 26.18 -4.19
CA GLY A 20 -8.02 26.86 -3.41
C GLY A 20 -6.58 26.65 -3.89
N LYS A 21 -6.32 25.65 -4.73
CA LYS A 21 -4.97 25.19 -5.14
C LYS A 21 -4.05 24.80 -3.97
N GLN A 22 -4.58 24.68 -2.76
CA GLN A 22 -3.83 24.27 -1.60
C GLN A 22 -3.51 22.76 -1.71
N SER A 23 -2.25 22.40 -1.49
CA SER A 23 -1.83 21.00 -1.42
C SER A 23 -2.51 20.29 -0.25
N LEU A 24 -3.03 19.11 -0.47
CA LEU A 24 -3.71 18.32 0.55
C LEU A 24 -2.78 17.24 1.09
N ALA A 25 -2.17 17.51 2.25
CA ALA A 25 -1.46 16.51 3.03
C ALA A 25 -2.44 15.55 3.73
N GLY A 26 -2.03 14.30 3.94
CA GLY A 26 -2.84 13.32 4.66
C GLY A 26 -4.04 12.78 3.86
N ALA A 27 -4.05 12.93 2.54
CA ALA A 27 -5.03 12.28 1.68
C ALA A 27 -4.60 10.84 1.39
N SER A 28 -5.49 9.89 1.59
CA SER A 28 -5.26 8.48 1.26
C SER A 28 -5.40 8.25 -0.24
N VAL A 29 -4.40 7.62 -0.85
CA VAL A 29 -4.33 7.32 -2.28
C VAL A 29 -4.20 5.80 -2.44
N CYS A 30 -5.14 5.18 -3.15
CA CYS A 30 -5.13 3.76 -3.50
C CYS A 30 -4.95 3.57 -5.00
N ILE A 31 -4.17 2.56 -5.38
CA ILE A 31 -3.99 2.16 -6.76
C ILE A 31 -4.44 0.71 -6.93
N GLY A 32 -5.33 0.48 -7.87
CA GLY A 32 -5.88 -0.86 -8.05
C GLY A 32 -6.73 -0.98 -9.30
N THR A 33 -7.70 -1.85 -9.19
CA THR A 33 -8.74 -2.13 -10.21
C THR A 33 -10.12 -1.83 -9.63
N PRO A 34 -11.19 -1.77 -10.46
CA PRO A 34 -12.55 -1.61 -9.93
C PRO A 34 -12.95 -2.68 -8.92
N ALA A 35 -12.40 -3.90 -9.03
CA ALA A 35 -12.68 -5.01 -8.12
C ALA A 35 -11.86 -4.93 -6.82
N ARG A 36 -10.67 -4.28 -6.86
CA ARG A 36 -9.75 -4.16 -5.72
C ARG A 36 -9.03 -2.83 -5.79
N ILE A 37 -9.56 -1.82 -5.13
CA ILE A 37 -9.08 -0.42 -5.21
C ILE A 37 -7.65 -0.21 -4.70
N SER A 38 -7.14 -1.06 -3.83
CA SER A 38 -5.77 -0.99 -3.28
C SER A 38 -4.88 -2.16 -3.72
N GLN A 39 -5.22 -2.84 -4.81
CA GLN A 39 -4.52 -4.05 -5.27
C GLN A 39 -3.01 -3.84 -5.49
N PHE A 40 -2.61 -2.67 -5.95
CA PHE A 40 -1.23 -2.32 -6.30
C PHE A 40 -0.59 -1.35 -5.30
N GLY A 41 -1.27 -1.10 -4.19
CA GLY A 41 -0.76 -0.33 -3.07
C GLY A 41 -1.67 0.81 -2.64
N SER A 42 -1.39 1.30 -1.45
CA SER A 42 -1.98 2.51 -0.89
C SER A 42 -0.89 3.34 -0.21
N ASN A 43 -1.03 4.66 -0.24
CA ASN A 43 -0.11 5.58 0.40
C ASN A 43 -0.86 6.85 0.81
N VAL A 44 -0.24 7.67 1.65
CA VAL A 44 -0.79 8.94 2.12
C VAL A 44 0.05 10.08 1.54
N THR A 45 -0.61 11.18 1.18
CA THR A 45 0.09 12.36 0.65
C THR A 45 0.92 13.05 1.73
N ASP A 46 2.13 13.47 1.34
CA ASP A 46 3.05 14.27 2.16
C ASP A 46 2.58 15.73 2.33
N ALA A 47 3.40 16.56 2.98
CA ALA A 47 3.09 17.97 3.23
C ALA A 47 2.85 18.79 1.94
N ASP A 48 3.46 18.38 0.82
CA ASP A 48 3.32 19.00 -0.49
C ASP A 48 2.19 18.39 -1.33
N GLY A 49 1.43 17.46 -0.73
CA GLY A 49 0.30 16.79 -1.35
C GLY A 49 0.68 15.66 -2.32
N TYR A 50 1.89 15.11 -2.23
CA TYR A 50 2.33 14.02 -3.09
C TYR A 50 2.26 12.65 -2.40
N ALA A 51 1.74 11.66 -3.12
CA ALA A 51 1.91 10.26 -2.83
C ALA A 51 2.73 9.61 -3.96
N ARG A 52 3.68 8.73 -3.60
CA ARG A 52 4.60 8.08 -4.55
C ARG A 52 4.43 6.58 -4.49
N PHE A 53 4.45 5.95 -5.65
CA PHE A 53 4.34 4.51 -5.81
C PHE A 53 5.43 4.02 -6.76
N THR A 54 6.08 2.94 -6.39
CA THR A 54 7.10 2.27 -7.21
C THR A 54 6.61 0.85 -7.54
N GLY A 55 7.04 0.31 -8.66
CA GLY A 55 6.67 -1.05 -9.03
C GLY A 55 5.19 -1.21 -9.41
N VAL A 56 4.57 -0.16 -9.94
CA VAL A 56 3.17 -0.20 -10.39
C VAL A 56 3.11 -0.85 -11.78
N PRO A 57 2.23 -1.84 -12.02
CA PRO A 57 2.16 -2.51 -13.30
C PRO A 57 1.75 -1.54 -14.41
N ARG A 58 2.32 -1.73 -15.60
CA ARG A 58 1.92 -0.99 -16.80
C ARG A 58 0.59 -1.52 -17.32
N ALA A 59 -0.48 -0.93 -16.86
CA ALA A 59 -1.85 -1.34 -17.18
C ALA A 59 -2.81 -0.16 -17.06
N GLN A 60 -4.05 -0.40 -17.43
CA GLN A 60 -5.12 0.50 -17.05
C GLN A 60 -5.45 0.29 -15.57
N LEU A 61 -5.20 1.31 -14.78
CA LEU A 61 -5.36 1.31 -13.33
C LEU A 61 -6.48 2.26 -12.92
N LEU A 62 -6.92 2.11 -11.69
CA LEU A 62 -7.86 3.00 -11.05
C LEU A 62 -7.17 3.63 -9.84
N VAL A 63 -7.09 4.96 -9.83
CA VAL A 63 -6.56 5.72 -8.70
C VAL A 63 -7.73 6.28 -7.91
N THR A 64 -7.83 5.89 -6.65
CA THR A 64 -8.86 6.36 -5.71
C THR A 64 -8.21 7.23 -4.67
N VAL A 65 -8.74 8.44 -4.47
CA VAL A 65 -8.24 9.38 -3.47
C VAL A 65 -9.37 9.79 -2.55
N SER A 66 -9.11 9.75 -1.23
CA SER A 66 -10.05 10.21 -0.22
C SER A 66 -9.35 10.91 0.94
N ARG A 67 -10.06 11.82 1.60
CA ARG A 67 -9.60 12.51 2.81
C ARG A 67 -10.83 12.88 3.65
N PRO A 68 -10.77 12.78 4.99
CA PRO A 68 -11.83 13.27 5.86
C PRO A 68 -12.13 14.75 5.59
N GLY A 69 -13.40 15.11 5.49
CA GLY A 69 -13.86 16.47 5.16
C GLY A 69 -13.86 16.83 3.68
N TYR A 70 -13.49 15.89 2.80
CA TYR A 70 -13.49 16.05 1.35
C TYR A 70 -14.31 14.95 0.67
N LYS A 71 -14.83 15.26 -0.51
CA LYS A 71 -15.47 14.28 -1.38
C LYS A 71 -14.39 13.45 -2.07
N GLY A 72 -14.41 12.12 -1.88
CA GLY A 72 -13.49 11.22 -2.55
C GLY A 72 -13.65 11.25 -4.07
N GLU A 73 -12.55 11.06 -4.77
CA GLU A 73 -12.47 11.04 -6.23
C GLU A 73 -11.80 9.75 -6.72
N GLN A 74 -12.19 9.33 -7.92
CA GLN A 74 -11.63 8.14 -8.56
C GLN A 74 -11.39 8.43 -10.03
N GLN A 75 -10.20 8.10 -10.52
CA GLN A 75 -9.80 8.38 -11.89
C GLN A 75 -9.07 7.19 -12.51
N PRO A 76 -9.45 6.76 -13.73
CA PRO A 76 -8.66 5.80 -14.48
C PRO A 76 -7.34 6.43 -14.93
N LEU A 77 -6.29 5.63 -14.92
CA LEU A 77 -4.94 5.99 -15.34
C LEU A 77 -4.34 4.87 -16.16
N VAL A 78 -3.68 5.22 -17.26
CA VAL A 78 -2.82 4.31 -18.00
C VAL A 78 -1.37 4.67 -17.67
N THR A 79 -0.64 3.74 -17.08
CA THR A 79 0.77 3.95 -16.74
C THR A 79 1.66 3.72 -17.95
N SER A 80 2.64 4.61 -18.18
CA SER A 80 3.63 4.54 -19.24
C SER A 80 5.04 4.26 -18.72
N SER A 81 5.98 4.03 -19.63
CA SER A 81 7.37 3.67 -19.32
C SER A 81 8.18 4.74 -18.58
N ASP A 82 7.82 5.99 -18.74
CA ASP A 82 8.67 7.13 -18.32
C ASP A 82 8.26 7.73 -16.96
N GLY A 83 7.52 6.95 -16.17
CA GLY A 83 6.89 7.44 -14.96
C GLY A 83 5.63 8.26 -15.28
N SER A 84 4.63 8.11 -14.44
CA SER A 84 3.35 8.80 -14.62
C SER A 84 3.13 9.78 -13.47
N MET A 85 2.59 10.95 -13.79
CA MET A 85 2.13 11.91 -12.79
C MET A 85 0.65 12.14 -12.97
N LEU A 86 -0.12 11.90 -11.93
CA LEU A 86 -1.54 12.18 -11.86
C LEU A 86 -1.81 13.35 -10.91
N VAL A 87 -2.62 14.30 -11.35
CA VAL A 87 -3.02 15.44 -10.52
C VAL A 87 -4.51 15.38 -10.27
N LEU A 88 -4.92 15.33 -9.02
CA LEU A 88 -6.33 15.25 -8.60
C LEU A 88 -6.69 16.39 -7.66
N SER A 89 -7.92 16.86 -7.75
CA SER A 89 -8.47 17.86 -6.84
C SER A 89 -9.67 17.31 -6.09
N LEU A 90 -9.69 17.47 -4.77
CA LEU A 90 -10.82 17.11 -3.93
C LEU A 90 -11.66 18.34 -3.59
N ALA A 91 -12.97 18.24 -3.76
CA ALA A 91 -13.90 19.25 -3.25
C ALA A 91 -14.12 19.06 -1.75
N THR A 92 -14.31 20.13 -1.00
CA THR A 92 -14.78 20.07 0.38
C THR A 92 -16.16 19.40 0.47
N GLY A 93 -16.39 18.65 1.53
CA GLY A 93 -17.64 17.91 1.73
C GLY A 93 -17.37 16.47 2.11
N GLY A 94 -18.39 15.64 2.03
CA GLY A 94 -18.30 14.20 2.32
C GLY A 94 -18.77 13.35 1.16
N GLY A 95 -18.62 12.01 1.31
CA GLY A 95 -19.05 11.03 0.32
C GLY A 95 -18.00 10.77 -0.78
N GLY A 96 -18.43 10.10 -1.84
CA GLY A 96 -17.56 9.62 -2.92
C GLY A 96 -16.82 8.33 -2.58
N PRO A 97 -16.01 7.81 -3.52
CA PRO A 97 -15.21 6.63 -3.30
C PRO A 97 -14.19 6.85 -2.19
N LYS A 98 -13.98 5.84 -1.36
CA LYS A 98 -13.01 5.88 -0.27
C LYS A 98 -11.83 4.97 -0.59
N CYS A 99 -10.64 5.52 -0.43
CA CYS A 99 -9.43 4.73 -0.29
C CYS A 99 -9.24 4.49 1.21
N GLU A 100 -9.51 3.29 1.64
CA GLU A 100 -9.13 2.86 2.98
C GLU A 100 -7.65 2.52 2.92
N HIS A 101 -6.81 3.49 3.21
CA HIS A 101 -5.44 3.21 3.57
C HIS A 101 -5.50 2.54 4.94
N GLU A 102 -4.94 1.34 5.05
CA GLU A 102 -4.89 0.63 6.34
C GLU A 102 -4.20 1.46 7.45
N GLY A 103 -3.55 2.57 7.08
CA GLY A 103 -3.04 3.59 7.98
C GLY A 103 -4.06 4.58 8.54
N ASP A 104 -5.27 4.71 7.97
CA ASP A 104 -6.30 5.61 8.51
C ASP A 104 -6.88 5.09 9.84
N ALA A 105 -6.84 3.77 10.05
CA ALA A 105 -7.06 3.20 11.38
C ALA A 105 -5.94 3.58 12.37
N ALA A 106 -4.74 3.91 11.88
CA ALA A 106 -3.59 4.27 12.72
C ALA A 106 -3.62 5.73 13.19
N ALA A 107 -4.35 6.63 12.54
CA ALA A 107 -4.56 8.00 13.03
C ALA A 107 -5.34 8.03 14.35
N ALA A 108 -6.10 6.97 14.66
CA ALA A 108 -6.76 6.78 15.96
C ALA A 108 -5.84 6.16 17.02
N PHE A 109 -4.69 5.59 16.61
CA PHE A 109 -3.70 5.00 17.51
C PHE A 109 -2.48 5.91 17.66
N SER A 110 -2.59 6.88 18.54
CA SER A 110 -1.49 7.76 18.93
C SER A 110 -0.33 6.92 19.52
N GLY A 111 0.69 6.66 18.71
CA GLY A 111 2.02 6.32 19.18
C GLY A 111 2.51 4.87 19.06
N GLY A 112 1.73 3.89 18.63
CA GLY A 112 2.14 2.48 18.52
C GLY A 112 2.79 2.08 17.19
N LEU A 113 3.49 0.94 17.19
CA LEU A 113 3.89 0.23 15.97
C LEU A 113 2.63 -0.32 15.29
N HIS A 114 2.47 -0.05 14.00
CA HIS A 114 1.33 -0.53 13.22
C HIS A 114 1.80 -1.24 11.95
N VAL A 115 1.18 -2.38 11.65
CA VAL A 115 1.39 -3.12 10.41
C VAL A 115 0.33 -2.66 9.41
N GLY A 116 0.72 -1.92 8.38
CA GLY A 116 -0.19 -1.33 7.39
C GLY A 116 -0.77 -2.38 6.45
N TYR A 117 0.06 -3.29 5.93
CA TYR A 117 -0.44 -4.46 5.20
C TYR A 117 0.40 -5.69 5.53
N PHE A 118 -0.20 -6.85 5.29
CA PHE A 118 0.45 -8.14 5.45
C PHE A 118 0.01 -9.10 4.33
N LYS A 119 0.99 -9.69 3.62
CA LYS A 119 0.74 -10.69 2.58
C LYS A 119 1.67 -11.88 2.74
N LEU A 120 1.13 -13.06 2.49
CA LEU A 120 1.90 -14.28 2.34
C LEU A 120 2.21 -14.49 0.86
N LEU A 121 3.49 -14.51 0.50
CA LEU A 121 3.95 -14.83 -0.84
C LEU A 121 4.51 -16.25 -0.83
N SER A 122 3.85 -17.16 -1.53
CA SER A 122 4.32 -18.53 -1.66
C SER A 122 5.59 -18.57 -2.50
N ARG A 123 6.63 -19.22 -1.99
CA ARG A 123 7.85 -19.51 -2.73
C ARG A 123 7.91 -21.01 -2.96
N SER A 124 7.80 -21.46 -4.20
CA SER A 124 8.06 -22.85 -4.57
C SER A 124 9.57 -23.07 -4.53
N GLY A 125 10.07 -23.67 -3.48
CA GLY A 125 11.47 -24.09 -3.37
C GLY A 125 11.67 -25.51 -3.87
N ALA A 126 12.84 -25.81 -4.43
CA ALA A 126 13.22 -27.13 -4.95
C ALA A 126 13.26 -28.24 -3.88
N SER A 127 13.05 -27.94 -2.61
CA SER A 127 13.18 -28.87 -1.48
C SER A 127 11.85 -29.36 -0.90
N GLY A 128 10.73 -29.22 -1.60
CA GLY A 128 9.44 -29.77 -1.15
C GLY A 128 8.84 -29.14 0.13
N GLY A 129 9.48 -28.12 0.69
CA GLY A 129 8.99 -27.40 1.86
C GLY A 129 8.13 -26.20 1.44
N ARG A 130 7.03 -25.97 2.17
CA ARG A 130 6.18 -24.80 1.98
C ARG A 130 6.83 -23.59 2.66
N GLN A 131 7.62 -22.84 1.90
CA GLN A 131 8.16 -21.58 2.36
C GLN A 131 7.26 -20.43 1.94
N VAL A 132 7.05 -19.50 2.83
CA VAL A 132 6.34 -18.25 2.56
C VAL A 132 7.23 -17.07 2.91
N VAL A 133 7.19 -16.04 2.08
CA VAL A 133 7.76 -14.73 2.39
C VAL A 133 6.66 -13.87 2.97
N LEU A 134 6.92 -13.28 4.13
CA LEU A 134 5.99 -12.39 4.79
C LEU A 134 6.23 -10.97 4.27
N SER A 135 5.46 -10.56 3.28
CA SER A 135 5.50 -9.18 2.77
C SER A 135 4.58 -8.31 3.62
N HIS A 136 5.12 -7.23 4.15
CA HIS A 136 4.38 -6.33 5.02
C HIS A 136 4.93 -4.90 4.96
N SER A 137 4.12 -3.94 5.39
CA SER A 137 4.58 -2.58 5.66
C SER A 137 4.35 -2.24 7.13
N VAL A 138 5.25 -1.45 7.70
CA VAL A 138 5.15 -0.95 9.07
C VAL A 138 5.41 0.56 9.08
N ASN A 139 4.72 1.28 9.97
CA ASN A 139 4.80 2.74 10.05
C ASN A 139 6.03 3.27 10.81
N ARG A 140 6.81 2.40 11.42
CA ARG A 140 8.03 2.70 12.19
C ARG A 140 9.07 1.62 11.95
N GLU A 141 10.29 1.81 12.43
CA GLU A 141 11.37 0.82 12.38
C GLU A 141 11.22 -0.15 13.56
N PRO A 142 10.65 -1.36 13.35
CA PRO A 142 10.63 -2.37 14.38
C PRO A 142 12.03 -2.96 14.56
N THR A 143 12.36 -3.31 15.77
CA THR A 143 13.65 -3.95 16.08
C THR A 143 13.59 -5.47 15.97
N HIS A 144 12.43 -6.06 16.25
CA HIS A 144 12.20 -7.50 16.25
C HIS A 144 10.84 -7.84 15.67
N TYR A 145 10.70 -9.08 15.21
CA TYR A 145 9.43 -9.66 14.82
C TYR A 145 9.31 -11.08 15.40
N ARG A 146 8.08 -11.57 15.42
CA ARG A 146 7.73 -12.94 15.81
C ARG A 146 6.70 -13.47 14.82
N VAL A 147 6.86 -14.72 14.40
CA VAL A 147 5.95 -15.39 13.47
C VAL A 147 5.62 -16.79 13.97
N SER A 148 4.38 -17.21 13.79
CA SER A 148 3.91 -18.55 14.18
C SER A 148 2.66 -18.93 13.38
N GLU A 149 2.44 -20.23 13.19
CA GLU A 149 1.16 -20.78 12.74
C GLU A 149 0.16 -20.90 13.89
N ASP A 150 0.64 -20.91 15.13
CA ASP A 150 -0.19 -20.89 16.32
C ASP A 150 -0.63 -19.46 16.67
N ARG A 151 -1.94 -19.26 16.85
CA ARG A 151 -2.55 -17.99 17.21
C ARG A 151 -2.00 -17.38 18.50
N GLY A 152 -1.62 -18.22 19.46
CA GLY A 152 -1.06 -17.81 20.75
C GLY A 152 0.42 -17.50 20.69
N PHE A 153 1.09 -17.74 19.55
CA PHE A 153 2.53 -17.63 19.39
C PHE A 153 3.32 -18.48 20.40
N THR A 154 2.74 -19.60 20.83
CA THR A 154 3.37 -20.51 21.81
C THR A 154 4.66 -21.05 21.24
N GLY A 155 5.77 -20.86 21.96
CA GLY A 155 7.09 -21.31 21.54
C GLY A 155 7.74 -20.50 20.40
N ALA A 156 7.09 -19.46 19.89
CA ALA A 156 7.69 -18.62 18.86
C ALA A 156 8.73 -17.67 19.47
N GLU A 157 9.90 -17.60 18.87
CA GLU A 157 11.00 -16.73 19.28
C GLU A 157 10.91 -15.35 18.64
N TRP A 158 11.44 -14.33 19.35
CA TRP A 158 11.65 -13.01 18.80
C TRP A 158 12.94 -12.98 17.97
N LEU A 159 12.81 -12.62 16.70
CA LEU A 159 13.90 -12.53 15.73
C LEU A 159 14.19 -11.07 15.37
N PRO A 160 15.45 -10.72 15.04
CA PRO A 160 15.77 -9.39 14.51
C PRO A 160 14.93 -9.05 13.28
N TYR A 161 14.45 -7.81 13.20
CA TYR A 161 13.56 -7.40 12.12
C TYR A 161 14.23 -7.45 10.74
N THR A 162 13.49 -7.98 9.76
CA THR A 162 13.82 -7.92 8.33
C THR A 162 12.57 -7.58 7.53
N SER A 163 12.71 -6.87 6.41
CA SER A 163 11.59 -6.40 5.58
C SER A 163 10.85 -7.50 4.78
N GLY A 164 11.34 -8.71 4.80
CA GLY A 164 10.73 -9.83 4.06
C GLY A 164 11.15 -11.18 4.66
N PRO A 165 10.81 -11.45 5.93
CA PRO A 165 11.21 -12.68 6.58
C PRO A 165 10.62 -13.89 5.87
N VAL A 166 11.43 -14.94 5.75
CA VAL A 166 11.01 -16.23 5.20
C VAL A 166 10.57 -17.11 6.36
N PHE A 167 9.40 -17.67 6.26
CA PHE A 167 8.84 -18.59 7.25
C PHE A 167 8.57 -19.96 6.64
N GLN A 168 8.97 -21.01 7.37
CA GLN A 168 8.73 -22.39 6.97
C GLN A 168 7.42 -22.86 7.60
N LEU A 169 6.42 -23.19 6.76
CA LEU A 169 5.17 -23.76 7.25
C LEU A 169 5.40 -25.21 7.69
N SER A 170 4.74 -25.61 8.77
CA SER A 170 4.63 -26.99 9.17
C SER A 170 3.79 -27.78 8.14
N ARG A 171 3.97 -29.09 8.08
CA ARG A 171 3.28 -29.97 7.12
C ARG A 171 1.84 -30.25 7.57
#